data_ccdbaf2f83f3a1d39c6ee830133cf6b7
#
_entry.id   ccdbaf2f83f3a1d39c6ee830133cf6b7
#
_cell.length_a   1.000
_cell.length_b   1.000
_cell.length_c   1.000
_cell.angle_alpha   90.00
_cell.angle_beta   90.00
_cell.angle_gamma   90.00
#
_symmetry.space_group_name_H-M   'P 1'
#
loop_
_entity.id
_entity.type
_entity.pdbx_description
1 polymer ?
#
loop_
_entity_poly.entity_id
_entity_poly.type
_entity_poly.pdbx_seq_one_letter_code
_entity_poly.pdbx_strand_id
1 'polypeptide(L)'
;MIYLDYSANTPVDEAVLERFCAVERSCPGNANSRHQAGAAAKAAIDEATQSIARSLNVQPAEIVYTSGASEANNFALKSIARLERHHGKHIISTPLEHSSVSGTLTALQEQGYEIDLVDIKQDGTVDLAHLRELLRPDTILVAVTAVDSELGVVQPVTEITALLKDYPHCHLHVDATQAVGKLPLPSFEGIDTLSLTAHKFYGLNGIGVLVKRRGLALEPLIHGGESTTIYRSGTPTVALACSLALALDKAMTELPERVERVRSLNARLRTELANYPKVRINSPEAAVPQILNLSVKDVKGTVFQRELDAHGVCVSVKSACSSDGLPSRAVFAVSRDRRNALSSWRISLSHRTTDEEITGFLQAFDACYRTLTQP
;
A
#
# COMPACT_ATOMS: atom_id res chain seq x y z
N MET A 1 26.24 0.27 -1.99
CA MET A 1 24.93 -0.42 -1.92
C MET A 1 23.94 0.44 -2.68
N ILE A 2 23.25 -0.14 -3.66
CA ILE A 2 22.21 0.53 -4.46
C ILE A 2 20.86 0.03 -3.95
N TYR A 3 20.04 0.94 -3.38
CA TYR A 3 18.75 0.57 -2.81
C TYR A 3 17.60 0.88 -3.77
N LEU A 4 17.00 -0.15 -4.34
CA LEU A 4 15.89 -0.04 -5.29
C LEU A 4 14.66 -0.84 -4.81
N ASP A 5 14.40 -0.84 -3.49
CA ASP A 5 13.27 -1.53 -2.85
C ASP A 5 12.38 -0.60 -2.01
N TYR A 6 12.17 0.63 -2.49
CA TYR A 6 11.39 1.66 -1.80
C TYR A 6 9.90 1.31 -1.62
N SER A 7 9.36 0.37 -2.39
CA SER A 7 8.00 -0.13 -2.17
C SER A 7 7.90 -1.09 -0.98
N ALA A 8 9.01 -1.72 -0.55
CA ALA A 8 9.04 -2.51 0.67
C ALA A 8 9.15 -1.61 1.91
N ASN A 9 10.12 -0.70 1.91
CA ASN A 9 10.31 0.29 2.98
C ASN A 9 11.04 1.51 2.44
N THR A 10 10.65 2.71 2.86
CA THR A 10 11.41 3.92 2.57
C THR A 10 12.31 4.28 3.76
N PRO A 11 13.52 4.82 3.54
CA PRO A 11 14.27 5.44 4.63
C PRO A 11 13.46 6.60 5.19
N VAL A 12 13.54 6.81 6.50
CA VAL A 12 12.85 7.95 7.13
C VAL A 12 13.42 9.28 6.61
N ASP A 13 12.56 10.26 6.44
CA ASP A 13 12.97 11.64 6.16
C ASP A 13 13.57 12.28 7.42
N GLU A 14 14.70 12.99 7.29
CA GLU A 14 15.43 13.55 8.44
C GLU A 14 14.56 14.50 9.26
N ALA A 15 13.82 15.39 8.62
CA ALA A 15 12.93 16.32 9.33
C ALA A 15 11.79 15.58 10.06
N VAL A 16 11.35 14.43 9.53
CA VAL A 16 10.34 13.57 10.16
C VAL A 16 10.93 12.89 11.39
N LEU A 17 12.17 12.41 11.31
CA LEU A 17 12.88 11.83 12.45
C LEU A 17 13.14 12.86 13.54
N GLU A 18 13.61 14.06 13.16
CA GLU A 18 13.81 15.18 14.09
C GLU A 18 12.50 15.59 14.78
N ARG A 19 11.39 15.64 14.03
CA ARG A 19 10.07 15.93 14.61
C ARG A 19 9.65 14.87 15.62
N PHE A 20 9.84 13.60 15.31
CA PHE A 20 9.60 12.50 16.25
C PHE A 20 10.40 12.67 17.53
N CYS A 21 11.71 12.85 17.42
CA CYS A 21 12.61 13.03 18.57
C CYS A 21 12.27 14.27 19.41
N ALA A 22 11.93 15.39 18.77
CA ALA A 22 11.54 16.62 19.44
C ALA A 22 10.26 16.45 20.26
N VAL A 23 9.23 15.82 19.69
CA VAL A 23 7.96 15.58 20.37
C VAL A 23 8.15 14.59 21.51
N GLU A 24 8.88 13.48 21.31
CA GLU A 24 9.15 12.48 22.34
C GLU A 24 9.84 13.10 23.59
N ARG A 25 10.75 14.04 23.38
CA ARG A 25 11.45 14.76 24.47
C ARG A 25 10.57 15.82 25.15
N SER A 26 9.77 16.54 24.41
CA SER A 26 9.01 17.70 24.92
C SER A 26 7.61 17.35 25.41
N CYS A 27 7.05 16.20 25.06
CA CYS A 27 5.67 15.81 25.30
C CYS A 27 5.54 14.45 26.01
N PRO A 28 6.07 14.32 27.25
CA PRO A 28 6.10 13.05 28.00
C PRO A 28 4.73 12.63 28.57
N GLY A 29 3.72 13.48 28.43
CA GLY A 29 2.38 13.26 29.02
C GLY A 29 1.57 12.21 28.24
N ASN A 30 0.77 11.41 28.97
CA ASN A 30 -0.26 10.61 28.35
C ASN A 30 -1.44 11.50 27.95
N ALA A 31 -1.81 11.52 26.67
CA ALA A 31 -2.88 12.36 26.14
C ALA A 31 -4.27 12.10 26.78
N ASN A 32 -4.44 10.98 27.47
CA ASN A 32 -5.67 10.67 28.23
C ASN A 32 -5.64 11.19 29.69
N SER A 33 -4.50 11.76 30.15
CA SER A 33 -4.39 12.32 31.51
C SER A 33 -4.94 13.74 31.59
N ARG A 34 -5.57 14.07 32.73
CA ARG A 34 -6.25 15.37 32.92
C ARG A 34 -5.32 16.50 33.40
N HIS A 35 -4.05 16.22 33.70
CA HIS A 35 -3.07 17.24 34.10
C HIS A 35 -2.47 17.95 32.87
N GLN A 36 -1.74 19.05 33.10
CA GLN A 36 -1.18 19.92 32.03
C GLN A 36 -0.36 19.17 30.99
N ALA A 37 0.51 18.22 31.40
CA ALA A 37 1.31 17.46 30.45
C ALA A 37 0.42 16.55 29.55
N GLY A 38 -0.66 15.98 30.10
CA GLY A 38 -1.63 15.23 29.30
C GLY A 38 -2.41 16.11 28.33
N ALA A 39 -2.82 17.31 28.78
CA ALA A 39 -3.48 18.30 27.89
C ALA A 39 -2.58 18.75 26.74
N ALA A 40 -1.28 18.97 26.99
CA ALA A 40 -0.30 19.30 25.95
C ALA A 40 -0.14 18.14 24.95
N ALA A 41 -0.04 16.90 25.43
CA ALA A 41 0.04 15.71 24.58
C ALA A 41 -1.23 15.55 23.72
N LYS A 42 -2.42 15.79 24.31
CA LYS A 42 -3.68 15.76 23.58
C LYS A 42 -3.72 16.83 22.48
N ALA A 43 -3.32 18.06 22.79
CA ALA A 43 -3.28 19.15 21.82
C ALA A 43 -2.36 18.81 20.63
N ALA A 44 -1.19 18.21 20.89
CA ALA A 44 -0.26 17.79 19.83
C ALA A 44 -0.87 16.70 18.92
N ILE A 45 -1.57 15.72 19.48
CA ILE A 45 -2.28 14.70 18.68
C ILE A 45 -3.44 15.32 17.89
N ASP A 46 -4.22 16.21 18.50
CA ASP A 46 -5.36 16.86 17.85
C ASP A 46 -4.86 17.70 16.64
N GLU A 47 -3.75 18.43 16.78
CA GLU A 47 -3.10 19.16 15.70
C GLU A 47 -2.62 18.22 14.58
N ALA A 48 -1.92 17.14 14.94
CA ALA A 48 -1.47 16.12 13.99
C ALA A 48 -2.65 15.49 13.23
N THR A 49 -3.73 15.15 13.94
CA THR A 49 -4.95 14.59 13.37
C THR A 49 -5.62 15.57 12.38
N GLN A 50 -5.68 16.85 12.73
CA GLN A 50 -6.20 17.90 11.83
C GLN A 50 -5.32 18.05 10.58
N SER A 51 -3.99 17.97 10.72
CA SER A 51 -3.07 18.03 9.59
C SER A 51 -3.26 16.84 8.65
N ILE A 52 -3.32 15.61 9.19
CA ILE A 52 -3.59 14.40 8.42
C ILE A 52 -4.93 14.50 7.69
N ALA A 53 -5.97 14.94 8.40
CA ALA A 53 -7.31 15.09 7.83
C ALA A 53 -7.34 16.10 6.66
N ARG A 54 -6.62 17.23 6.80
CA ARG A 54 -6.48 18.20 5.69
C ARG A 54 -5.76 17.60 4.49
N SER A 55 -4.61 16.92 4.71
CA SER A 55 -3.84 16.31 3.63
C SER A 55 -4.62 15.23 2.88
N LEU A 56 -5.53 14.54 3.57
CA LEU A 56 -6.40 13.50 2.99
C LEU A 56 -7.78 14.02 2.54
N ASN A 57 -8.09 15.29 2.77
CA ASN A 57 -9.42 15.88 2.51
C ASN A 57 -10.57 15.12 3.18
N VAL A 58 -10.40 14.80 4.47
CA VAL A 58 -11.39 14.10 5.31
C VAL A 58 -11.60 14.86 6.64
N GLN A 59 -12.54 14.41 7.48
CA GLN A 59 -12.73 15.02 8.78
C GLN A 59 -11.79 14.40 9.84
N PRO A 60 -11.32 15.17 10.85
CA PRO A 60 -10.49 14.63 11.93
C PRO A 60 -11.09 13.42 12.64
N ALA A 61 -12.42 13.38 12.81
CA ALA A 61 -13.14 12.26 13.44
C ALA A 61 -13.15 10.97 12.57
N GLU A 62 -12.71 11.04 11.33
CA GLU A 62 -12.59 9.90 10.41
C GLU A 62 -11.20 9.22 10.50
N ILE A 63 -10.26 9.81 11.26
CA ILE A 63 -8.90 9.28 11.41
C ILE A 63 -8.82 8.32 12.61
N VAL A 64 -8.41 7.09 12.36
CA VAL A 64 -8.11 6.10 13.39
C VAL A 64 -6.64 5.68 13.25
N TYR A 65 -5.83 5.95 14.27
CA TYR A 65 -4.43 5.53 14.30
C TYR A 65 -4.32 4.02 14.50
N THR A 66 -3.41 3.40 13.76
CA THR A 66 -3.09 1.97 13.81
C THR A 66 -1.57 1.79 13.86
N SER A 67 -1.09 0.58 14.10
CA SER A 67 0.34 0.26 14.01
C SER A 67 0.87 0.20 12.57
N GLY A 68 -0.01 0.29 11.59
CA GLY A 68 0.31 0.23 10.15
C GLY A 68 -0.87 -0.24 9.33
N ALA A 69 -0.70 -0.29 8.00
CA ALA A 69 -1.75 -0.70 7.08
C ALA A 69 -2.25 -2.14 7.32
N SER A 70 -1.40 -3.05 7.82
CA SER A 70 -1.84 -4.42 8.12
C SER A 70 -2.88 -4.46 9.24
N GLU A 71 -2.71 -3.68 10.31
CA GLU A 71 -3.75 -3.52 11.34
C GLU A 71 -4.98 -2.83 10.77
N ALA A 72 -4.81 -1.76 9.98
CA ALA A 72 -5.90 -1.01 9.37
C ALA A 72 -6.76 -1.88 8.45
N ASN A 73 -6.14 -2.68 7.56
CA ASN A 73 -6.84 -3.62 6.67
C ASN A 73 -7.61 -4.69 7.48
N ASN A 74 -6.97 -5.33 8.45
CA ASN A 74 -7.63 -6.32 9.31
C ASN A 74 -8.80 -5.71 10.06
N PHE A 75 -8.64 -4.49 10.57
CA PHE A 75 -9.66 -3.79 11.31
C PHE A 75 -10.88 -3.50 10.42
N ALA A 76 -10.67 -2.88 9.26
CA ALA A 76 -11.75 -2.56 8.33
C ALA A 76 -12.51 -3.81 7.90
N LEU A 77 -11.81 -4.81 7.35
CA LEU A 77 -12.46 -5.98 6.78
C LEU A 77 -13.21 -6.81 7.83
N LYS A 78 -12.57 -7.10 8.98
CA LYS A 78 -13.19 -7.91 10.04
C LYS A 78 -14.38 -7.21 10.68
N SER A 79 -14.26 -5.89 10.89
CA SER A 79 -15.34 -5.11 11.51
C SER A 79 -16.55 -4.99 10.58
N ILE A 80 -16.35 -4.64 9.31
CA ILE A 80 -17.44 -4.57 8.32
C ILE A 80 -18.11 -5.94 8.18
N ALA A 81 -17.34 -7.00 7.94
CA ALA A 81 -17.87 -8.35 7.81
C ALA A 81 -18.73 -8.76 9.00
N ARG A 82 -18.28 -8.45 10.23
CA ARG A 82 -19.02 -8.81 11.44
C ARG A 82 -20.30 -8.00 11.64
N LEU A 83 -20.25 -6.69 11.38
CA LEU A 83 -21.41 -5.81 11.56
C LEU A 83 -22.47 -6.04 10.49
N GLU A 84 -22.06 -6.26 9.24
CA GLU A 84 -22.95 -6.42 8.10
C GLU A 84 -23.42 -7.88 7.87
N ARG A 85 -22.99 -8.84 8.70
CA ARG A 85 -23.33 -10.27 8.56
C ARG A 85 -24.81 -10.61 8.45
N HIS A 86 -25.68 -9.70 8.90
CA HIS A 86 -27.14 -9.86 8.83
C HIS A 86 -27.71 -9.41 7.47
N HIS A 87 -26.97 -8.63 6.68
CA HIS A 87 -27.29 -8.29 5.30
C HIS A 87 -26.74 -9.32 4.31
N GLY A 88 -25.64 -10.00 4.67
CA GLY A 88 -25.03 -11.01 3.81
C GLY A 88 -23.68 -11.50 4.31
N LYS A 89 -23.09 -12.41 3.54
CA LYS A 89 -21.76 -12.95 3.81
C LYS A 89 -20.86 -12.98 2.57
N HIS A 90 -21.25 -12.32 1.50
CA HIS A 90 -20.48 -12.28 0.28
C HIS A 90 -19.52 -11.07 0.26
N ILE A 91 -18.26 -11.35 -0.08
CA ILE A 91 -17.18 -10.37 -0.16
C ILE A 91 -16.47 -10.54 -1.49
N ILE A 92 -16.23 -9.43 -2.19
CA ILE A 92 -15.47 -9.41 -3.45
C ILE A 92 -14.11 -8.75 -3.20
N SER A 93 -13.06 -9.32 -3.79
CA SER A 93 -11.72 -8.75 -3.73
C SER A 93 -10.94 -9.02 -5.02
N THR A 94 -9.63 -8.76 -5.01
CA THR A 94 -8.77 -8.97 -6.17
C THR A 94 -7.61 -9.93 -5.89
N PRO A 95 -7.05 -10.59 -6.90
CA PRO A 95 -5.82 -11.37 -6.73
C PRO A 95 -4.57 -10.49 -6.50
N LEU A 96 -4.69 -9.16 -6.62
CA LEU A 96 -3.60 -8.19 -6.50
C LEU A 96 -3.34 -7.74 -5.05
N GLU A 97 -4.21 -8.13 -4.13
CA GLU A 97 -4.20 -7.64 -2.75
C GLU A 97 -2.95 -8.06 -1.96
N HIS A 98 -2.52 -7.15 -1.10
CA HIS A 98 -1.49 -7.44 -0.11
C HIS A 98 -1.92 -8.58 0.82
N SER A 99 -0.94 -9.31 1.40
CA SER A 99 -1.18 -10.44 2.31
C SER A 99 -2.04 -10.07 3.54
N SER A 100 -2.00 -8.83 4.01
CA SER A 100 -2.88 -8.37 5.10
C SER A 100 -4.36 -8.29 4.73
N VAL A 101 -4.69 -8.12 3.45
CA VAL A 101 -6.06 -8.23 2.91
C VAL A 101 -6.38 -9.69 2.60
N SER A 102 -5.60 -10.34 1.74
CA SER A 102 -5.90 -11.72 1.32
C SER A 102 -5.89 -12.72 2.48
N GLY A 103 -4.98 -12.58 3.46
CA GLY A 103 -4.97 -13.43 4.66
C GLY A 103 -6.18 -13.17 5.57
N THR A 104 -6.62 -11.90 5.67
CA THR A 104 -7.86 -11.58 6.39
C THR A 104 -9.08 -12.20 5.71
N LEU A 105 -9.15 -12.15 4.38
CA LEU A 105 -10.23 -12.77 3.61
C LEU A 105 -10.24 -14.29 3.78
N THR A 106 -9.08 -14.96 3.79
CA THR A 106 -8.97 -16.38 4.11
C THR A 106 -9.54 -16.70 5.49
N ALA A 107 -9.17 -15.91 6.51
CA ALA A 107 -9.71 -16.11 7.86
C ALA A 107 -11.22 -15.84 7.96
N LEU A 108 -11.79 -14.94 7.15
CA LEU A 108 -13.23 -14.73 7.04
C LEU A 108 -13.89 -15.89 6.31
N GLN A 109 -13.28 -16.45 5.28
CA GLN A 109 -13.78 -17.64 4.57
C GLN A 109 -13.90 -18.85 5.51
N GLU A 110 -12.93 -19.05 6.40
CA GLU A 110 -12.99 -20.08 7.45
C GLU A 110 -14.15 -19.86 8.43
N GLN A 111 -14.65 -18.61 8.56
CA GLN A 111 -15.83 -18.24 9.35
C GLN A 111 -17.15 -18.30 8.57
N GLY A 112 -17.12 -18.82 7.34
CA GLY A 112 -18.29 -19.05 6.50
C GLY A 112 -18.72 -17.83 5.66
N TYR A 113 -17.80 -16.90 5.39
CA TYR A 113 -17.99 -15.87 4.35
C TYR A 113 -17.64 -16.45 2.97
N GLU A 114 -18.35 -16.03 1.96
CA GLU A 114 -18.04 -16.33 0.56
C GLU A 114 -17.14 -15.27 -0.01
N ILE A 115 -16.00 -15.69 -0.58
CA ILE A 115 -15.01 -14.76 -1.15
C ILE A 115 -14.89 -15.00 -2.65
N ASP A 116 -15.29 -14.02 -3.45
CA ASP A 116 -15.07 -14.02 -4.89
C ASP A 116 -13.93 -13.06 -5.27
N LEU A 117 -13.12 -13.47 -6.25
CA LEU A 117 -12.07 -12.67 -6.81
C LEU A 117 -12.45 -12.17 -8.19
N VAL A 118 -12.49 -10.85 -8.34
CA VAL A 118 -12.75 -10.22 -9.64
C VAL A 118 -11.58 -10.47 -10.60
N ASP A 119 -11.87 -10.70 -11.87
CA ASP A 119 -10.87 -10.86 -12.91
C ASP A 119 -10.07 -9.57 -13.14
N ILE A 120 -8.82 -9.76 -13.55
CA ILE A 120 -7.90 -8.68 -13.90
C ILE A 120 -7.68 -8.69 -15.41
N LYS A 121 -7.83 -7.50 -16.03
CA LYS A 121 -7.56 -7.29 -17.45
C LYS A 121 -6.06 -7.40 -17.76
N GLN A 122 -5.73 -7.42 -19.05
CA GLN A 122 -4.33 -7.47 -19.51
C GLN A 122 -3.52 -6.22 -19.14
N ASP A 123 -4.17 -5.07 -18.93
CA ASP A 123 -3.54 -3.84 -18.45
C ASP A 123 -3.34 -3.81 -16.92
N GLY A 124 -3.78 -4.87 -16.22
CA GLY A 124 -3.67 -5.03 -14.78
C GLY A 124 -4.80 -4.38 -13.98
N THR A 125 -5.78 -3.75 -14.63
CA THR A 125 -6.94 -3.17 -13.95
C THR A 125 -8.02 -4.20 -13.68
N VAL A 126 -8.83 -3.95 -12.64
CA VAL A 126 -10.04 -4.73 -12.34
C VAL A 126 -10.97 -4.73 -13.55
N ASP A 127 -11.52 -5.90 -13.90
CA ASP A 127 -12.59 -5.99 -14.88
C ASP A 127 -13.92 -5.55 -14.25
N LEU A 128 -14.33 -4.34 -14.59
CA LEU A 128 -15.57 -3.75 -14.07
C LEU A 128 -16.83 -4.47 -14.56
N ALA A 129 -16.79 -5.15 -15.71
CA ALA A 129 -17.91 -5.96 -16.19
C ALA A 129 -18.06 -7.21 -15.32
N HIS A 130 -16.97 -7.92 -15.06
CA HIS A 130 -16.97 -9.07 -14.15
C HIS A 130 -17.31 -8.67 -12.69
N LEU A 131 -16.82 -7.49 -12.21
CA LEU A 131 -17.23 -6.97 -10.90
C LEU A 131 -18.75 -6.81 -10.81
N ARG A 132 -19.37 -6.26 -11.86
CA ARG A 132 -20.85 -6.10 -11.91
C ARG A 132 -21.58 -7.43 -11.90
N GLU A 133 -21.04 -8.47 -12.56
CA GLU A 133 -21.62 -9.81 -12.58
C GLU A 133 -21.53 -10.49 -11.20
N LEU A 134 -20.46 -10.24 -10.45
CA LEU A 134 -20.26 -10.78 -9.11
C LEU A 134 -21.11 -10.09 -8.03
N LEU A 135 -21.47 -8.81 -8.22
CA LEU A 135 -22.26 -8.06 -7.24
C LEU A 135 -23.66 -8.65 -7.07
N ARG A 136 -24.01 -8.96 -5.84
CA ARG A 136 -25.26 -9.58 -5.39
C ARG A 136 -25.92 -8.75 -4.30
N PRO A 137 -27.23 -8.93 -4.04
CA PRO A 137 -27.90 -8.25 -2.92
C PRO A 137 -27.30 -8.52 -1.55
N ASP A 138 -26.65 -9.66 -1.36
CA ASP A 138 -25.97 -10.08 -0.13
C ASP A 138 -24.45 -9.81 -0.13
N THR A 139 -23.95 -9.03 -1.11
CA THR A 139 -22.58 -8.54 -1.11
C THR A 139 -22.45 -7.41 -0.09
N ILE A 140 -21.58 -7.59 0.91
CA ILE A 140 -21.41 -6.64 2.02
C ILE A 140 -20.11 -5.85 1.95
N LEU A 141 -19.14 -6.30 1.16
CA LEU A 141 -17.81 -5.69 1.09
C LEU A 141 -17.17 -5.92 -0.26
N VAL A 142 -16.61 -4.87 -0.82
CA VAL A 142 -15.60 -4.90 -1.89
C VAL A 142 -14.29 -4.39 -1.30
N ALA A 143 -13.20 -5.15 -1.44
CA ALA A 143 -11.87 -4.76 -0.95
C ALA A 143 -10.88 -4.73 -2.11
N VAL A 144 -10.31 -3.56 -2.40
CA VAL A 144 -9.36 -3.36 -3.50
C VAL A 144 -8.16 -2.53 -3.08
N THR A 145 -6.98 -2.86 -3.61
CA THR A 145 -5.82 -1.98 -3.52
C THR A 145 -5.96 -0.81 -4.50
N ALA A 146 -5.59 0.40 -4.12
CA ALA A 146 -5.59 1.55 -5.04
C ALA A 146 -4.45 1.46 -6.06
N VAL A 147 -3.30 0.93 -5.63
CA VAL A 147 -2.12 0.68 -6.47
C VAL A 147 -1.55 -0.68 -6.10
N ASP A 148 -1.44 -1.57 -7.07
CA ASP A 148 -0.81 -2.86 -6.86
C ASP A 148 0.67 -2.72 -6.51
N SER A 149 1.11 -3.45 -5.50
CA SER A 149 2.45 -3.34 -4.95
C SER A 149 3.55 -4.02 -5.79
N GLU A 150 3.19 -4.89 -6.73
CA GLU A 150 4.12 -5.65 -7.56
C GLU A 150 4.27 -5.05 -8.96
N LEU A 151 3.17 -4.70 -9.62
CA LEU A 151 3.14 -4.15 -10.98
C LEU A 151 3.01 -2.63 -11.03
N GLY A 152 2.55 -2.01 -9.94
CA GLY A 152 2.31 -0.57 -9.87
C GLY A 152 1.05 -0.10 -10.58
N VAL A 153 0.15 -1.00 -10.93
CA VAL A 153 -1.10 -0.69 -11.63
C VAL A 153 -2.05 0.09 -10.74
N VAL A 154 -2.56 1.20 -11.26
CA VAL A 154 -3.58 2.03 -10.60
C VAL A 154 -4.95 1.43 -10.87
N GLN A 155 -5.71 1.17 -9.81
CA GLN A 155 -7.05 0.59 -9.94
C GLN A 155 -8.14 1.65 -10.15
N PRO A 156 -9.21 1.33 -10.88
CA PRO A 156 -10.28 2.26 -11.22
C PRO A 156 -11.25 2.46 -10.05
N VAL A 157 -10.75 3.01 -8.92
CA VAL A 157 -11.53 3.15 -7.67
C VAL A 157 -12.77 4.01 -7.86
N THR A 158 -12.69 5.08 -8.66
CA THR A 158 -13.83 5.95 -8.93
C THR A 158 -14.96 5.22 -9.67
N GLU A 159 -14.63 4.37 -10.63
CA GLU A 159 -15.60 3.56 -11.36
C GLU A 159 -16.19 2.48 -10.47
N ILE A 160 -15.38 1.90 -9.56
CA ILE A 160 -15.86 0.93 -8.56
C ILE A 160 -16.86 1.62 -7.62
N THR A 161 -16.55 2.82 -7.09
CA THR A 161 -17.52 3.55 -6.24
C THR A 161 -18.83 3.84 -6.96
N ALA A 162 -18.78 4.13 -8.28
CA ALA A 162 -19.98 4.37 -9.07
C ALA A 162 -20.85 3.11 -9.21
N LEU A 163 -20.24 1.91 -9.35
CA LEU A 163 -20.96 0.65 -9.42
C LEU A 163 -21.64 0.30 -8.08
N LEU A 164 -21.02 0.65 -6.96
CA LEU A 164 -21.54 0.29 -5.63
C LEU A 164 -22.70 1.16 -5.15
N LYS A 165 -23.03 2.26 -5.84
CA LYS A 165 -24.14 3.14 -5.47
C LYS A 165 -25.50 2.44 -5.38
N ASP A 166 -25.70 1.40 -6.18
CA ASP A 166 -26.92 0.61 -6.21
C ASP A 166 -26.96 -0.51 -5.14
N TYR A 167 -25.89 -0.64 -4.34
CA TYR A 167 -25.72 -1.68 -3.32
C TYR A 167 -25.51 -1.06 -1.92
N PRO A 168 -26.57 -0.58 -1.25
CA PRO A 168 -26.46 0.27 -0.04
C PRO A 168 -25.85 -0.44 1.18
N HIS A 169 -25.77 -1.77 1.18
CA HIS A 169 -25.14 -2.57 2.23
C HIS A 169 -23.75 -3.07 1.85
N CYS A 170 -23.28 -2.74 0.66
CA CYS A 170 -21.95 -3.11 0.19
C CYS A 170 -20.97 -1.96 0.46
N HIS A 171 -20.03 -2.18 1.34
CA HIS A 171 -18.99 -1.22 1.70
C HIS A 171 -17.76 -1.37 0.80
N LEU A 172 -17.05 -0.26 0.58
CA LEU A 172 -15.78 -0.25 -0.15
C LEU A 172 -14.62 0.00 0.81
N HIS A 173 -13.71 -0.97 0.89
CA HIS A 173 -12.39 -0.80 1.51
C HIS A 173 -11.32 -0.62 0.44
N VAL A 174 -10.47 0.40 0.60
CA VAL A 174 -9.35 0.70 -0.30
C VAL A 174 -8.03 0.63 0.45
N ASP A 175 -7.13 -0.28 0.05
CA ASP A 175 -5.74 -0.24 0.52
C ASP A 175 -4.95 0.79 -0.31
N ALA A 176 -4.70 1.98 0.26
CA ALA A 176 -3.96 3.06 -0.39
C ALA A 176 -2.46 3.08 -0.04
N THR A 177 -1.94 2.01 0.54
CA THR A 177 -0.55 1.92 1.01
C THR A 177 0.47 2.26 -0.08
N GLN A 178 0.24 1.87 -1.32
CA GLN A 178 1.12 2.19 -2.44
C GLN A 178 0.66 3.40 -3.27
N ALA A 179 -0.45 4.04 -2.90
CA ALA A 179 -0.97 5.22 -3.59
C ALA A 179 -0.48 6.53 -2.96
N VAL A 180 -0.50 6.61 -1.61
CA VAL A 180 -0.11 7.81 -0.87
C VAL A 180 1.34 8.20 -1.17
N GLY A 181 1.54 9.47 -1.57
CA GLY A 181 2.84 10.02 -1.95
C GLY A 181 3.40 9.54 -3.29
N LYS A 182 2.60 8.83 -4.11
CA LYS A 182 2.99 8.35 -5.45
C LYS A 182 2.07 8.86 -6.56
N LEU A 183 0.82 9.14 -6.23
CA LEU A 183 -0.16 9.74 -7.15
C LEU A 183 -1.12 10.65 -6.37
N PRO A 184 -1.82 11.58 -7.04
CA PRO A 184 -2.92 12.31 -6.43
C PRO A 184 -3.98 11.31 -5.95
N LEU A 185 -4.41 11.42 -4.69
CA LEU A 185 -5.43 10.52 -4.17
C LEU A 185 -6.78 10.84 -4.85
N PRO A 186 -7.58 9.81 -5.18
CA PRO A 186 -8.92 10.01 -5.68
C PRO A 186 -9.78 10.69 -4.61
N SER A 187 -10.94 11.23 -5.03
CA SER A 187 -11.96 11.64 -4.07
C SER A 187 -12.33 10.48 -3.17
N PHE A 188 -12.48 10.75 -1.85
CA PHE A 188 -12.95 9.74 -0.90
C PHE A 188 -14.47 9.51 -0.98
N GLU A 189 -15.18 10.17 -1.90
CA GLU A 189 -16.60 9.96 -2.09
C GLU A 189 -16.89 8.52 -2.53
N GLY A 190 -17.73 7.83 -1.78
CA GLY A 190 -18.07 6.43 -2.01
C GLY A 190 -17.04 5.40 -1.50
N ILE A 191 -15.96 5.85 -0.86
CA ILE A 191 -15.03 4.97 -0.13
C ILE A 191 -15.43 4.96 1.34
N ASP A 192 -15.68 3.79 1.92
CA ASP A 192 -16.08 3.66 3.33
C ASP A 192 -14.88 3.61 4.26
N THR A 193 -13.83 2.89 3.86
CA THR A 193 -12.58 2.80 4.61
C THR A 193 -11.37 2.84 3.69
N LEU A 194 -10.28 3.48 4.16
CA LEU A 194 -9.01 3.53 3.45
C LEU A 194 -7.85 3.33 4.42
N SER A 195 -6.88 2.50 4.05
CA SER A 195 -5.68 2.24 4.86
C SER A 195 -4.43 2.86 4.25
N LEU A 196 -3.53 3.33 5.13
CA LEU A 196 -2.19 3.80 4.77
C LEU A 196 -1.18 3.58 5.90
N THR A 197 0.12 3.65 5.59
CA THR A 197 1.19 3.51 6.58
C THR A 197 2.39 4.38 6.26
N ALA A 198 2.96 5.00 7.29
CA ALA A 198 3.96 6.07 7.16
C ALA A 198 5.25 5.63 6.45
N HIS A 199 5.72 4.41 6.67
CA HIS A 199 6.98 3.90 6.10
C HIS A 199 6.96 3.68 4.58
N LYS A 200 5.84 3.94 3.91
CA LYS A 200 5.74 3.91 2.44
C LYS A 200 5.90 5.29 1.79
N PHE A 201 5.96 6.34 2.61
CA PHE A 201 6.16 7.73 2.18
C PHE A 201 7.11 8.51 3.10
N TYR A 202 8.22 7.85 3.50
CA TYR A 202 9.34 8.42 4.27
C TYR A 202 9.03 8.77 5.73
N GLY A 203 7.96 8.20 6.29
CA GLY A 203 7.65 8.23 7.72
C GLY A 203 8.29 7.08 8.47
N LEU A 204 8.08 7.06 9.78
CA LEU A 204 8.55 6.01 10.69
C LEU A 204 7.72 4.72 10.55
N ASN A 205 8.35 3.59 10.83
CA ASN A 205 7.65 2.32 11.01
C ASN A 205 6.80 2.36 12.29
N GLY A 206 5.80 1.48 12.39
CA GLY A 206 5.00 1.29 13.59
C GLY A 206 3.81 2.24 13.71
N ILE A 207 3.49 3.01 12.66
CA ILE A 207 2.29 3.83 12.60
C ILE A 207 1.65 3.82 11.22
N GLY A 208 0.31 3.79 11.23
CA GLY A 208 -0.54 3.94 10.06
C GLY A 208 -1.87 4.59 10.43
N VAL A 209 -2.74 4.71 9.46
CA VAL A 209 -4.07 5.27 9.61
C VAL A 209 -5.07 4.39 8.89
N LEU A 210 -6.20 4.16 9.54
CA LEU A 210 -7.45 3.80 8.91
C LEU A 210 -8.31 5.07 8.82
N VAL A 211 -8.61 5.52 7.60
CA VAL A 211 -9.68 6.49 7.37
C VAL A 211 -10.99 5.72 7.40
N LYS A 212 -11.92 6.17 8.21
CA LYS A 212 -13.25 5.57 8.39
C LYS A 212 -14.30 6.64 8.17
N ARG A 213 -15.17 6.46 7.19
CA ARG A 213 -16.24 7.44 6.90
C ARG A 213 -17.15 7.64 8.11
N ARG A 214 -17.58 8.90 8.29
CA ARG A 214 -18.35 9.32 9.47
C ARG A 214 -19.60 8.47 9.75
N GLY A 215 -20.31 8.04 8.71
CA GLY A 215 -21.55 7.25 8.83
C GLY A 215 -21.32 5.75 9.09
N LEU A 216 -20.10 5.25 8.88
CA LEU A 216 -19.78 3.84 9.05
C LEU A 216 -19.56 3.51 10.53
N ALA A 217 -20.25 2.51 11.07
CA ALA A 217 -19.91 1.91 12.33
C ALA A 217 -18.78 0.91 12.17
N LEU A 218 -17.86 0.86 13.13
CA LEU A 218 -16.84 -0.19 13.21
C LEU A 218 -16.81 -0.76 14.63
N GLU A 219 -16.59 -2.06 14.73
CA GLU A 219 -16.36 -2.73 16.00
C GLU A 219 -14.85 -2.78 16.27
N PRO A 220 -14.38 -2.39 17.47
CA PRO A 220 -12.95 -2.38 17.78
C PRO A 220 -12.29 -3.73 17.55
N LEU A 221 -11.14 -3.74 16.86
CA LEU A 221 -10.28 -4.92 16.77
C LEU A 221 -9.47 -5.11 18.08
N ILE A 222 -9.07 -4.00 18.69
CA ILE A 222 -8.33 -3.96 19.96
C ILE A 222 -9.23 -3.28 21.00
N HIS A 223 -9.72 -4.07 21.95
CA HIS A 223 -10.61 -3.62 23.01
C HIS A 223 -9.83 -3.00 24.18
N GLY A 224 -10.48 -2.09 24.91
CA GLY A 224 -9.93 -1.43 26.12
C GLY A 224 -10.61 -0.10 26.38
N GLY A 225 -9.92 0.81 27.08
CA GLY A 225 -10.41 2.16 27.34
C GLY A 225 -10.39 3.05 26.09
N GLU A 226 -11.11 4.16 26.16
CA GLU A 226 -11.06 5.20 25.14
C GLU A 226 -9.64 5.77 25.02
N SER A 227 -9.23 6.07 23.79
CA SER A 227 -7.94 6.66 23.46
C SER A 227 -8.16 7.91 22.59
N THR A 228 -7.53 8.00 21.42
CA THR A 228 -7.84 9.05 20.43
C THR A 228 -9.24 8.86 19.84
N THR A 229 -9.71 7.62 19.78
CA THR A 229 -11.05 7.23 19.34
C THR A 229 -11.56 6.04 20.15
N ILE A 230 -12.86 5.79 20.11
CA ILE A 230 -13.50 4.59 20.69
C ILE A 230 -13.18 3.31 19.88
N TYR A 231 -12.62 3.45 18.70
CA TYR A 231 -12.42 2.36 17.75
C TYR A 231 -11.10 1.58 17.95
N ARG A 232 -10.11 2.19 18.61
CA ARG A 232 -8.82 1.56 18.82
C ARG A 232 -8.24 1.96 20.17
N SER A 233 -8.21 1.03 21.11
CA SER A 233 -7.68 1.22 22.46
C SER A 233 -6.14 1.24 22.48
N GLY A 234 -5.60 1.81 23.54
CA GLY A 234 -4.16 1.89 23.82
C GLY A 234 -3.71 3.32 24.05
N THR A 235 -2.59 3.49 24.74
CA THR A 235 -2.00 4.81 24.96
C THR A 235 -1.61 5.44 23.61
N PRO A 236 -2.06 6.67 23.31
CA PRO A 236 -1.73 7.32 22.05
C PRO A 236 -0.23 7.57 21.91
N THR A 237 0.30 7.27 20.74
CA THR A 237 1.71 7.50 20.38
C THR A 237 1.88 8.90 19.81
N VAL A 238 2.02 9.91 20.68
CA VAL A 238 2.03 11.34 20.30
C VAL A 238 3.08 11.64 19.23
N ALA A 239 4.33 11.24 19.49
CA ALA A 239 5.46 11.53 18.60
C ALA A 239 5.30 10.83 17.24
N LEU A 240 4.80 9.59 17.20
CA LEU A 240 4.53 8.90 15.94
C LEU A 240 3.41 9.58 15.15
N ALA A 241 2.33 10.02 15.81
CA ALA A 241 1.24 10.74 15.15
C ALA A 241 1.72 12.07 14.52
N CYS A 242 2.51 12.86 15.27
CA CYS A 242 3.09 14.10 14.78
C CYS A 242 4.09 13.87 13.62
N SER A 243 4.89 12.80 13.69
CA SER A 243 5.84 12.45 12.63
C SER A 243 5.11 11.97 11.36
N LEU A 244 4.04 11.18 11.49
CA LEU A 244 3.21 10.77 10.36
C LEU A 244 2.56 11.97 9.69
N ALA A 245 2.02 12.92 10.46
CA ALA A 245 1.43 14.15 9.93
C ALA A 245 2.42 14.93 9.05
N LEU A 246 3.66 15.11 9.52
CA LEU A 246 4.71 15.78 8.74
C LEU A 246 5.11 14.99 7.51
N ALA A 247 5.27 13.66 7.63
CA ALA A 247 5.63 12.82 6.49
C ALA A 247 4.55 12.85 5.39
N LEU A 248 3.27 12.84 5.79
CA LEU A 248 2.14 12.91 4.87
C LEU A 248 2.06 14.28 4.19
N ASP A 249 2.20 15.36 4.95
CA ASP A 249 2.19 16.72 4.42
C ASP A 249 3.29 16.90 3.35
N LYS A 250 4.53 16.51 3.66
CA LYS A 250 5.63 16.50 2.68
C LYS A 250 5.33 15.62 1.46
N ALA A 251 4.77 14.43 1.66
CA ALA A 251 4.47 13.51 0.59
C ALA A 251 3.42 14.08 -0.38
N MET A 252 2.48 14.88 0.11
CA MET A 252 1.42 15.47 -0.71
C MET A 252 1.85 16.79 -1.35
N THR A 253 2.58 17.63 -0.64
CA THR A 253 3.04 18.96 -1.15
C THR A 253 4.15 18.82 -2.19
N GLU A 254 5.08 17.87 -2.01
CA GLU A 254 6.19 17.63 -2.93
C GLU A 254 5.85 16.59 -4.03
N LEU A 255 4.60 16.11 -4.07
CA LEU A 255 4.19 15.02 -4.96
C LEU A 255 4.50 15.27 -6.45
N PRO A 256 4.18 16.43 -7.06
CA PRO A 256 4.42 16.65 -8.48
C PRO A 256 5.90 16.53 -8.86
N GLU A 257 6.78 17.15 -8.07
CA GLU A 257 8.23 17.13 -8.28
C GLU A 257 8.81 15.72 -8.09
N ARG A 258 8.40 15.03 -7.01
CA ARG A 258 8.82 13.66 -6.72
C ARG A 258 8.44 12.69 -7.83
N VAL A 259 7.20 12.79 -8.34
CA VAL A 259 6.69 11.92 -9.40
C VAL A 259 7.43 12.18 -10.71
N GLU A 260 7.69 13.44 -11.07
CA GLU A 260 8.39 13.76 -12.32
C GLU A 260 9.83 13.25 -12.32
N ARG A 261 10.55 13.42 -11.19
CA ARG A 261 11.87 12.83 -11.02
C ARG A 261 11.88 11.34 -11.23
N VAL A 262 10.95 10.62 -10.58
CA VAL A 262 10.89 9.15 -10.68
C VAL A 262 10.45 8.70 -12.08
N ARG A 263 9.57 9.46 -12.75
CA ARG A 263 9.15 9.17 -14.13
C ARG A 263 10.34 9.18 -15.09
N SER A 264 11.20 10.16 -14.96
CA SER A 264 12.44 10.26 -15.76
C SER A 264 13.34 9.03 -15.55
N LEU A 265 13.55 8.61 -14.30
CA LEU A 265 14.36 7.43 -13.97
C LEU A 265 13.74 6.13 -14.50
N ASN A 266 12.42 5.97 -14.35
CA ASN A 266 11.67 4.82 -14.85
C ASN A 266 11.74 4.72 -16.38
N ALA A 267 11.57 5.84 -17.09
CA ALA A 267 11.67 5.89 -18.55
C ALA A 267 13.07 5.46 -19.03
N ARG A 268 14.13 5.95 -18.37
CA ARG A 268 15.50 5.52 -18.64
C ARG A 268 15.66 4.01 -18.45
N LEU A 269 15.21 3.46 -17.33
CA LEU A 269 15.27 2.02 -17.06
C LEU A 269 14.53 1.19 -18.11
N ARG A 270 13.32 1.59 -18.50
CA ARG A 270 12.53 0.90 -19.53
C ARG A 270 13.27 0.87 -20.87
N THR A 271 13.86 1.99 -21.28
CA THR A 271 14.63 2.10 -22.53
C THR A 271 15.84 1.19 -22.52
N GLU A 272 16.65 1.21 -21.45
CA GLU A 272 17.86 0.39 -21.34
C GLU A 272 17.55 -1.11 -21.24
N LEU A 273 16.55 -1.48 -20.43
CA LEU A 273 16.18 -2.88 -20.22
C LEU A 273 15.50 -3.51 -21.45
N ALA A 274 14.88 -2.73 -22.32
CA ALA A 274 14.30 -3.21 -23.58
C ALA A 274 15.36 -3.76 -24.57
N ASN A 275 16.65 -3.42 -24.39
CA ASN A 275 17.74 -3.91 -25.22
C ASN A 275 18.11 -5.39 -24.93
N TYR A 276 17.56 -6.00 -23.88
CA TYR A 276 17.87 -7.38 -23.49
C TYR A 276 16.78 -8.35 -23.98
N PRO A 277 17.06 -9.25 -24.93
CA PRO A 277 16.04 -10.08 -25.60
C PRO A 277 15.24 -11.02 -24.70
N LYS A 278 15.80 -11.40 -23.53
CA LYS A 278 15.12 -12.26 -22.56
C LYS A 278 14.36 -11.46 -21.47
N VAL A 279 14.44 -10.14 -21.49
CA VAL A 279 13.73 -9.29 -20.55
C VAL A 279 12.30 -9.05 -21.03
N ARG A 280 11.35 -9.18 -20.10
CA ARG A 280 9.96 -8.78 -20.27
C ARG A 280 9.60 -7.81 -19.17
N ILE A 281 9.18 -6.60 -19.51
CA ILE A 281 8.63 -5.64 -18.56
C ILE A 281 7.15 -6.01 -18.34
N ASN A 282 6.79 -6.26 -17.08
CA ASN A 282 5.42 -6.66 -16.68
C ASN A 282 4.57 -5.47 -16.25
N SER A 283 5.19 -4.40 -15.71
CA SER A 283 4.48 -3.16 -15.37
C SER A 283 4.01 -2.44 -16.63
N PRO A 284 2.70 -2.16 -16.81
CA PRO A 284 2.22 -1.38 -17.94
C PRO A 284 2.78 0.06 -17.91
N GLU A 285 2.66 0.78 -19.02
CA GLU A 285 3.12 2.18 -19.11
C GLU A 285 2.33 3.12 -18.19
N ALA A 286 1.05 2.82 -17.99
CA ALA A 286 0.16 3.57 -17.10
C ALA A 286 0.37 3.29 -15.61
N ALA A 287 1.29 2.38 -15.24
CA ALA A 287 1.63 2.12 -13.84
C ALA A 287 2.28 3.36 -13.18
N VAL A 288 2.21 3.42 -11.84
CA VAL A 288 2.96 4.45 -11.12
C VAL A 288 4.47 4.32 -11.40
N PRO A 289 5.18 5.41 -11.68
CA PRO A 289 6.58 5.33 -12.12
C PRO A 289 7.53 4.81 -11.03
N GLN A 290 7.09 4.79 -9.78
CA GLN A 290 7.87 4.27 -8.66
C GLN A 290 8.06 2.75 -8.70
N ILE A 291 7.26 2.02 -9.48
CA ILE A 291 7.27 0.55 -9.49
C ILE A 291 7.51 0.04 -10.92
N LEU A 292 8.53 -0.78 -11.08
CA LEU A 292 8.85 -1.44 -12.33
C LEU A 292 9.07 -2.93 -12.07
N ASN A 293 8.13 -3.76 -12.54
CA ASN A 293 8.23 -5.21 -12.48
C ASN A 293 8.71 -5.74 -13.82
N LEU A 294 9.64 -6.68 -13.77
CA LEU A 294 10.18 -7.33 -14.96
C LEU A 294 10.49 -8.80 -14.69
N SER A 295 10.66 -9.55 -15.75
CA SER A 295 11.08 -10.93 -15.72
C SER A 295 12.27 -11.14 -16.68
N VAL A 296 13.16 -12.07 -16.34
CA VAL A 296 14.18 -12.57 -17.25
C VAL A 296 13.82 -14.01 -17.62
N LYS A 297 13.53 -14.27 -18.89
CA LYS A 297 13.06 -15.57 -19.37
C LYS A 297 14.01 -16.68 -18.95
N ASP A 298 13.42 -17.78 -18.44
CA ASP A 298 14.09 -18.99 -17.97
C ASP A 298 14.98 -18.83 -16.73
N VAL A 299 14.98 -17.65 -16.08
CA VAL A 299 15.67 -17.39 -14.82
C VAL A 299 14.63 -17.11 -13.73
N LYS A 300 14.64 -17.86 -12.62
CA LYS A 300 13.76 -17.59 -11.48
C LYS A 300 14.06 -16.22 -10.89
N GLY A 301 13.02 -15.44 -10.56
CA GLY A 301 13.17 -14.11 -9.97
C GLY A 301 14.02 -14.11 -8.68
N THR A 302 13.87 -15.15 -7.84
CA THR A 302 14.68 -15.32 -6.62
C THR A 302 16.18 -15.56 -6.91
N VAL A 303 16.52 -16.20 -8.02
CA VAL A 303 17.92 -16.41 -8.46
C VAL A 303 18.50 -15.09 -8.95
N PHE A 304 17.75 -14.37 -9.79
CA PHE A 304 18.19 -13.08 -10.31
C PHE A 304 18.37 -12.04 -9.20
N GLN A 305 17.43 -11.98 -8.25
CA GLN A 305 17.49 -11.09 -7.09
C GLN A 305 18.72 -11.38 -6.21
N ARG A 306 19.02 -12.66 -5.95
CA ARG A 306 20.22 -13.04 -5.17
C ARG A 306 21.52 -12.64 -5.87
N GLU A 307 21.57 -12.77 -7.18
CA GLU A 307 22.75 -12.37 -7.96
C GLU A 307 22.94 -10.85 -7.93
N LEU A 308 21.84 -10.07 -8.05
CA LEU A 308 21.89 -8.62 -7.90
C LEU A 308 22.33 -8.20 -6.48
N ASP A 309 21.86 -8.89 -5.45
CA ASP A 309 22.26 -8.64 -4.06
C ASP A 309 23.77 -8.88 -3.86
N ALA A 310 24.34 -9.92 -4.48
CA ALA A 310 25.79 -10.17 -4.49
C ALA A 310 26.59 -9.03 -5.16
N HIS A 311 25.96 -8.27 -6.07
CA HIS A 311 26.51 -7.06 -6.67
C HIS A 311 26.15 -5.77 -5.92
N GLY A 312 25.59 -5.88 -4.72
CA GLY A 312 25.23 -4.75 -3.84
C GLY A 312 23.97 -3.99 -4.27
N VAL A 313 23.05 -4.63 -5.01
CA VAL A 313 21.78 -4.06 -5.47
C VAL A 313 20.60 -4.72 -4.73
N CYS A 314 19.83 -3.94 -3.99
CA CYS A 314 18.66 -4.39 -3.27
C CYS A 314 17.38 -4.23 -4.09
N VAL A 315 16.70 -5.34 -4.40
CA VAL A 315 15.40 -5.41 -5.11
C VAL A 315 14.51 -6.48 -4.47
N SER A 316 13.23 -6.51 -4.77
CA SER A 316 12.29 -7.51 -4.26
C SER A 316 11.74 -8.43 -5.36
N VAL A 317 11.46 -9.68 -5.03
CA VAL A 317 10.81 -10.63 -5.96
C VAL A 317 9.30 -10.45 -5.96
N LYS A 318 8.71 -10.21 -4.78
CA LYS A 318 7.26 -10.00 -4.53
C LYS A 318 7.10 -9.02 -3.39
N SER A 319 5.88 -8.91 -2.83
CA SER A 319 5.74 -8.26 -1.53
C SER A 319 6.56 -9.03 -0.47
N ALA A 320 7.26 -8.31 0.40
CA ALA A 320 8.18 -8.89 1.39
C ALA A 320 7.55 -9.97 2.31
N CYS A 321 6.21 -10.00 2.40
CA CYS A 321 5.45 -10.93 3.25
C CYS A 321 4.97 -12.19 2.51
N SER A 322 5.37 -12.44 1.26
CA SER A 322 4.92 -13.63 0.51
C SER A 322 5.95 -14.77 0.59
N SER A 323 5.45 -16.02 0.63
CA SER A 323 6.27 -17.23 0.74
C SER A 323 7.15 -17.44 -0.49
N ASP A 324 8.41 -17.87 -0.27
CA ASP A 324 9.38 -18.15 -1.32
C ASP A 324 8.94 -19.31 -2.22
N GLY A 325 9.34 -19.22 -3.49
CA GLY A 325 9.18 -20.32 -4.45
C GLY A 325 7.83 -20.40 -5.18
N LEU A 326 6.81 -19.61 -4.78
CA LEU A 326 5.55 -19.53 -5.50
C LEU A 326 5.57 -18.43 -6.57
N PRO A 327 4.82 -18.59 -7.68
CA PRO A 327 4.71 -17.53 -8.69
C PRO A 327 4.04 -16.29 -8.11
N SER A 328 4.39 -15.10 -8.64
CA SER A 328 3.67 -13.86 -8.33
C SER A 328 2.21 -13.99 -8.75
N ARG A 329 1.28 -13.74 -7.82
CA ARG A 329 -0.17 -13.76 -8.12
C ARG A 329 -0.55 -12.61 -9.05
N ALA A 330 0.02 -11.43 -8.84
CA ALA A 330 -0.24 -10.25 -9.67
C ALA A 330 0.23 -10.46 -11.11
N VAL A 331 1.48 -10.87 -11.30
CA VAL A 331 2.01 -11.15 -12.64
C VAL A 331 1.27 -12.29 -13.32
N PHE A 332 0.85 -13.33 -12.57
CA PHE A 332 0.06 -14.42 -13.13
C PHE A 332 -1.35 -13.98 -13.51
N ALA A 333 -2.01 -13.17 -12.69
CA ALA A 333 -3.35 -12.66 -12.98
C ALA A 333 -3.39 -11.89 -14.31
N VAL A 334 -2.35 -11.10 -14.60
CA VAL A 334 -2.24 -10.29 -15.83
C VAL A 334 -1.74 -11.11 -17.02
N SER A 335 -0.67 -11.89 -16.83
CA SER A 335 0.03 -12.55 -17.95
C SER A 335 -0.55 -13.91 -18.33
N ARG A 336 -1.27 -14.57 -17.42
CA ARG A 336 -1.71 -15.97 -17.49
C ARG A 336 -0.54 -16.94 -17.77
N ASP A 337 0.69 -16.50 -17.53
CA ASP A 337 1.92 -17.24 -17.75
C ASP A 337 2.64 -17.52 -16.42
N ARG A 338 2.56 -18.78 -15.97
CA ARG A 338 3.18 -19.23 -14.71
C ARG A 338 4.72 -19.12 -14.75
N ARG A 339 5.36 -19.33 -15.93
CA ARG A 339 6.81 -19.22 -16.06
C ARG A 339 7.24 -17.77 -15.91
N ASN A 340 6.53 -16.86 -16.56
CA ASN A 340 6.74 -15.42 -16.42
C ASN A 340 6.60 -14.99 -14.96
N ALA A 341 5.53 -15.43 -14.27
CA ALA A 341 5.27 -15.11 -12.88
C ALA A 341 6.33 -15.65 -11.90
N LEU A 342 6.97 -16.78 -12.21
CA LEU A 342 8.09 -17.34 -11.44
C LEU A 342 9.41 -16.60 -11.69
N SER A 343 9.55 -15.98 -12.85
CA SER A 343 10.74 -15.23 -13.26
C SER A 343 10.68 -13.76 -12.90
N SER A 344 9.55 -13.29 -12.36
CA SER A 344 9.32 -11.88 -12.10
C SER A 344 10.00 -11.39 -10.82
N TRP A 345 10.42 -10.13 -10.83
CA TRP A 345 10.94 -9.37 -9.70
C TRP A 345 10.70 -7.87 -9.91
N ARG A 346 10.89 -7.07 -8.86
CA ARG A 346 10.47 -5.67 -8.84
C ARG A 346 11.61 -4.74 -8.47
N ILE A 347 11.81 -3.70 -9.26
CA ILE A 347 12.52 -2.48 -8.92
C ILE A 347 11.51 -1.49 -8.34
N SER A 348 11.84 -0.82 -7.27
CA SER A 348 11.06 0.32 -6.81
C SER A 348 11.93 1.54 -6.54
N LEU A 349 11.57 2.63 -7.22
CA LEU A 349 12.31 3.89 -7.31
C LEU A 349 11.82 4.91 -6.31
N SER A 350 12.68 5.88 -6.02
CA SER A 350 12.44 7.03 -5.17
C SER A 350 12.86 8.31 -5.89
N HIS A 351 12.32 9.46 -5.47
CA HIS A 351 12.86 10.76 -5.85
C HIS A 351 14.30 10.95 -5.33
N ARG A 352 14.73 10.16 -4.34
CA ARG A 352 16.10 10.13 -3.80
C ARG A 352 17.06 9.24 -4.62
N THR A 353 16.54 8.42 -5.52
CA THR A 353 17.38 7.60 -6.41
C THR A 353 18.17 8.50 -7.34
N THR A 354 19.50 8.28 -7.39
CA THR A 354 20.40 9.08 -8.23
C THR A 354 20.61 8.47 -9.61
N ASP A 355 21.12 9.27 -10.56
CA ASP A 355 21.47 8.79 -11.90
C ASP A 355 22.67 7.83 -11.86
N GLU A 356 23.57 8.01 -10.89
CA GLU A 356 24.70 7.13 -10.62
C GLU A 356 24.23 5.76 -10.12
N GLU A 357 23.22 5.72 -9.23
CA GLU A 357 22.63 4.46 -8.78
C GLU A 357 21.96 3.71 -9.92
N ILE A 358 21.25 4.38 -10.82
CA ILE A 358 20.67 3.77 -12.02
C ILE A 358 21.77 3.24 -12.95
N THR A 359 22.86 3.99 -13.14
CA THR A 359 24.00 3.54 -13.96
C THR A 359 24.67 2.32 -13.33
N GLY A 360 24.91 2.32 -12.03
CA GLY A 360 25.48 1.19 -11.30
C GLY A 360 24.58 -0.04 -11.31
N PHE A 361 23.26 0.16 -11.19
CA PHE A 361 22.26 -0.90 -11.34
C PHE A 361 22.34 -1.54 -12.73
N LEU A 362 22.38 -0.75 -13.80
CA LEU A 362 22.45 -1.26 -15.18
C LEU A 362 23.73 -2.07 -15.44
N GLN A 363 24.86 -1.65 -14.86
CA GLN A 363 26.12 -2.40 -14.93
C GLN A 363 26.01 -3.75 -14.20
N ALA A 364 25.47 -3.75 -12.97
CA ALA A 364 25.23 -4.98 -12.22
C ALA A 364 24.22 -5.89 -12.92
N PHE A 365 23.15 -5.32 -13.48
CA PHE A 365 22.16 -6.06 -14.27
C PHE A 365 22.79 -6.76 -15.49
N ASP A 366 23.62 -6.06 -16.26
CA ASP A 366 24.31 -6.63 -17.44
C ASP A 366 25.18 -7.81 -17.02
N ALA A 367 25.97 -7.69 -15.95
CA ALA A 367 26.78 -8.78 -15.42
C ALA A 367 25.95 -10.01 -15.02
N CYS A 368 24.89 -9.79 -14.22
CA CYS A 368 23.96 -10.84 -13.80
C CYS A 368 23.25 -11.49 -15.00
N TYR A 369 22.79 -10.68 -15.95
CA TYR A 369 22.11 -11.16 -17.14
C TYR A 369 23.00 -12.09 -17.96
N ARG A 370 24.26 -11.70 -18.22
CA ARG A 370 25.22 -12.54 -18.94
C ARG A 370 25.51 -13.85 -18.21
N THR A 371 25.77 -13.78 -16.90
CA THR A 371 26.04 -14.97 -16.07
C THR A 371 24.87 -15.96 -16.06
N LEU A 372 23.63 -15.47 -15.93
CA LEU A 372 22.46 -16.32 -15.73
C LEU A 372 21.75 -16.74 -17.03
N THR A 373 22.06 -16.10 -18.17
CA THR A 373 21.38 -16.38 -19.45
C THR A 373 22.25 -16.98 -20.52
N GLN A 374 23.58 -17.07 -20.31
CA GLN A 374 24.45 -17.81 -21.19
C GLN A 374 24.32 -19.31 -20.94
N PRO A 375 24.41 -20.16 -21.98
CA PRO A 375 24.29 -21.61 -21.87
C PRO A 375 25.45 -22.24 -21.12
#